data_3b501a0263a9b7cae5f77f92a42c9ca5
#
_entry.id   3b501a0263a9b7cae5f77f92a42c9ca5
#
_cell.length_a   1.000
_cell.length_b   1.000
_cell.length_c   1.000
_cell.angle_alpha   90.00
_cell.angle_beta   90.00
_cell.angle_gamma   90.00
#
_symmetry.space_group_name_H-M   'P 1'
#
loop_
_entity.id
_entity.type
_entity.pdbx_description
1 polymer ?
#
loop_
_entity_poly.entity_id
_entity_poly.type
_entity_poly.pdbx_seq_one_letter_code
_entity_poly.pdbx_strand_id
1 'polypeptide(L)'
;MGLGISQFISLGNKADVSANDVAEYWEEDPATRVICMYLESFGNPRRFTQIAKRVGRRKPILVVKSGRTAEGARAASSHTGALAAADVAVDALIAQAGLIRVDTVEELFDMAAFLANQPVPKGSRVAILTNAGGPAILATDAAEAWGLKVVDLHEDTVRKFREFLPPEASTKNPVDMIASANAESFERGTKLLLDDPHVTALIVLFVP
;
A
#
# COMPACT_ATOMS: atom_id res chain seq x y z
N MET A 1 7.81 12.57 5.00
CA MET A 1 8.70 11.59 5.67
C MET A 1 9.77 11.15 4.70
N GLY A 2 11.05 11.09 5.13
CA GLY A 2 12.14 10.60 4.28
C GLY A 2 12.09 9.07 4.16
N LEU A 3 12.28 8.54 2.95
CA LEU A 3 12.47 7.10 2.70
C LEU A 3 13.97 6.80 2.81
N GLY A 4 14.37 5.94 3.75
CA GLY A 4 15.73 5.42 3.85
C GLY A 4 15.92 4.23 2.90
N ILE A 5 17.01 4.20 2.16
CA ILE A 5 17.39 3.07 1.29
C ILE A 5 18.50 2.30 1.99
N SER A 6 18.24 1.03 2.35
CA SER A 6 19.25 0.14 2.94
C SER A 6 20.26 -0.31 1.89
N GLN A 7 19.78 -0.70 0.73
CA GLN A 7 20.60 -1.18 -0.39
C GLN A 7 19.95 -0.83 -1.72
N PHE A 8 20.77 -0.62 -2.74
CA PHE A 8 20.36 -0.46 -4.14
C PHE A 8 21.23 -1.37 -5.02
N ILE A 9 20.59 -2.21 -5.82
CA ILE A 9 21.28 -3.15 -6.71
C ILE A 9 20.73 -2.98 -8.13
N SER A 10 21.61 -2.64 -9.07
CA SER A 10 21.32 -2.64 -10.49
C SER A 10 21.84 -3.95 -11.11
N LEU A 11 20.92 -4.69 -11.75
CA LEU A 11 21.22 -5.97 -12.38
C LEU A 11 21.27 -5.81 -13.90
N GLY A 12 22.34 -6.31 -14.52
CA GLY A 12 22.47 -6.38 -15.98
C GLY A 12 21.67 -7.55 -16.59
N ASN A 13 22.30 -8.30 -17.51
CA ASN A 13 21.66 -9.40 -18.25
C ASN A 13 21.34 -10.65 -17.40
N LYS A 14 21.60 -10.61 -16.09
CA LYS A 14 21.27 -11.68 -15.11
C LYS A 14 21.86 -13.04 -15.46
N ALA A 15 23.08 -13.06 -16.00
CA ALA A 15 23.77 -14.29 -16.40
C ALA A 15 24.13 -15.17 -15.19
N ASP A 16 24.41 -14.54 -14.04
CA ASP A 16 24.75 -15.19 -12.77
C ASP A 16 23.75 -14.80 -11.68
N VAL A 17 23.83 -13.55 -11.20
CA VAL A 17 22.93 -13.03 -10.17
C VAL A 17 21.67 -12.44 -10.80
N SER A 18 20.51 -12.85 -10.30
CA SER A 18 19.20 -12.39 -10.73
C SER A 18 18.43 -11.69 -9.60
N ALA A 19 17.29 -11.07 -9.94
CA ALA A 19 16.39 -10.49 -8.93
C ALA A 19 15.89 -11.54 -7.92
N ASN A 20 15.85 -12.82 -8.30
CA ASN A 20 15.49 -13.91 -7.40
C ASN A 20 16.52 -14.07 -6.28
N ASP A 21 17.80 -14.07 -6.64
CA ASP A 21 18.91 -14.28 -5.67
C ASP A 21 19.00 -13.08 -4.71
N VAL A 22 18.79 -11.88 -5.22
CA VAL A 22 18.74 -10.66 -4.40
C VAL A 22 17.53 -10.65 -3.45
N ALA A 23 16.36 -11.11 -3.92
CA ALA A 23 15.17 -11.22 -3.06
C ALA A 23 15.39 -12.24 -1.91
N GLU A 24 16.03 -13.37 -2.19
CA GLU A 24 16.42 -14.35 -1.16
C GLU A 24 17.41 -13.76 -0.16
N TYR A 25 18.40 -13.01 -0.61
CA TYR A 25 19.34 -12.33 0.27
C TYR A 25 18.63 -11.30 1.17
N TRP A 26 17.74 -10.48 0.62
CA TRP A 26 16.99 -9.49 1.39
C TRP A 26 15.95 -10.10 2.34
N GLU A 27 15.55 -11.34 2.16
CA GLU A 27 14.63 -12.02 3.07
C GLU A 27 15.13 -12.00 4.51
N GLU A 28 16.43 -12.25 4.70
CA GLU A 28 17.06 -12.32 6.02
C GLU A 28 17.73 -11.01 6.45
N ASP A 29 17.86 -10.01 5.55
CA ASP A 29 18.50 -8.73 5.90
C ASP A 29 17.61 -7.89 6.83
N PRO A 30 18.01 -7.65 8.10
CA PRO A 30 17.21 -6.89 9.05
C PRO A 30 17.07 -5.41 8.71
N ALA A 31 17.97 -4.85 7.88
CA ALA A 31 17.90 -3.46 7.44
C ALA A 31 16.86 -3.23 6.34
N THR A 32 16.46 -4.28 5.61
CA THR A 32 15.47 -4.22 4.53
C THR A 32 14.09 -4.56 5.06
N ARG A 33 13.18 -3.59 5.14
CA ARG A 33 11.79 -3.77 5.59
C ARG A 33 10.81 -3.96 4.43
N VAL A 34 11.06 -3.31 3.30
CA VAL A 34 10.24 -3.37 2.08
C VAL A 34 11.18 -3.59 0.90
N ILE A 35 10.80 -4.46 -0.01
CA ILE A 35 11.57 -4.74 -1.24
C ILE A 35 10.87 -4.07 -2.41
N CYS A 36 11.59 -3.20 -3.12
CA CYS A 36 11.12 -2.52 -4.32
C CYS A 36 11.84 -3.09 -5.55
N MET A 37 11.09 -3.51 -6.56
CA MET A 37 11.62 -4.07 -7.78
C MET A 37 11.15 -3.31 -9.01
N TYR A 38 12.09 -2.85 -9.82
CA TYR A 38 11.81 -2.44 -11.19
C TYR A 38 12.24 -3.58 -12.12
N LEU A 39 11.31 -4.21 -12.82
CA LEU A 39 11.57 -5.42 -13.58
C LEU A 39 11.21 -5.26 -15.06
N GLU A 40 12.16 -5.60 -15.93
CA GLU A 40 11.91 -5.81 -17.36
C GLU A 40 11.48 -7.26 -17.64
N SER A 41 12.04 -8.21 -16.89
CA SER A 41 11.68 -9.63 -16.97
C SER A 41 11.84 -10.32 -15.61
N PHE A 42 11.07 -11.38 -15.40
CA PHE A 42 11.14 -12.20 -14.17
C PHE A 42 12.27 -13.24 -14.19
N GLY A 43 13.00 -13.38 -15.31
CA GLY A 43 13.92 -14.49 -15.50
C GLY A 43 13.16 -15.82 -15.55
N ASN A 44 13.35 -16.70 -14.56
CA ASN A 44 12.56 -17.91 -14.40
C ASN A 44 11.28 -17.62 -13.60
N PRO A 45 10.08 -17.55 -14.23
CA PRO A 45 8.85 -17.15 -13.55
C PRO A 45 8.42 -18.14 -12.44
N ARG A 46 8.71 -19.42 -12.59
CA ARG A 46 8.38 -20.43 -11.56
C ARG A 46 9.21 -20.22 -10.30
N ARG A 47 10.53 -20.06 -10.45
CA ARG A 47 11.45 -19.78 -9.33
C ARG A 47 11.07 -18.44 -8.69
N PHE A 48 10.82 -17.41 -9.50
CA PHE A 48 10.38 -16.10 -9.02
C PHE A 48 9.13 -16.21 -8.13
N THR A 49 8.09 -16.89 -8.61
CA THR A 49 6.83 -17.06 -7.86
C THR A 49 7.05 -17.78 -6.53
N GLN A 50 7.90 -18.81 -6.49
CA GLN A 50 8.19 -19.54 -5.26
C GLN A 50 8.90 -18.67 -4.21
N ILE A 51 9.94 -17.95 -4.64
CA ILE A 51 10.70 -17.04 -3.79
C ILE A 51 9.81 -15.90 -3.31
N ALA A 52 9.10 -15.25 -4.24
CA ALA A 52 8.23 -14.12 -3.93
C ALA A 52 7.12 -14.47 -2.92
N LYS A 53 6.50 -15.66 -3.05
CA LYS A 53 5.51 -16.16 -2.07
C LYS A 53 6.12 -16.36 -0.68
N ARG A 54 7.35 -16.83 -0.60
CA ARG A 54 8.04 -17.05 0.68
C ARG A 54 8.44 -15.73 1.31
N VAL A 55 9.16 -14.90 0.56
CA VAL A 55 9.66 -13.59 1.01
C VAL A 55 8.51 -12.64 1.33
N GLY A 56 7.49 -12.58 0.48
CA GLY A 56 6.32 -11.70 0.64
C GLY A 56 5.50 -11.95 1.91
N ARG A 57 5.63 -13.12 2.54
CA ARG A 57 5.04 -13.40 3.86
C ARG A 57 5.76 -12.70 5.00
N ARG A 58 7.01 -12.32 4.79
CA ARG A 58 7.86 -11.66 5.80
C ARG A 58 8.04 -10.18 5.53
N LYS A 59 8.18 -9.83 4.25
CA LYS A 59 8.46 -8.45 3.80
C LYS A 59 7.61 -8.12 2.58
N PRO A 60 6.92 -6.97 2.56
CA PRO A 60 6.20 -6.52 1.37
C PRO A 60 7.15 -6.40 0.18
N ILE A 61 6.70 -6.88 -0.99
CA ILE A 61 7.43 -6.74 -2.24
C ILE A 61 6.58 -5.93 -3.21
N LEU A 62 7.08 -4.79 -3.62
CA LEU A 62 6.48 -3.89 -4.59
C LEU A 62 7.15 -4.08 -5.96
N VAL A 63 6.36 -4.08 -7.01
CA VAL A 63 6.87 -4.32 -8.37
C VAL A 63 6.33 -3.28 -9.35
N VAL A 64 7.25 -2.58 -10.02
CA VAL A 64 6.99 -1.90 -11.29
C VAL A 64 7.47 -2.82 -12.41
N LYS A 65 6.58 -3.19 -13.31
CA LYS A 65 6.91 -4.00 -14.50
C LYS A 65 6.86 -3.13 -15.74
N SER A 66 8.01 -2.93 -16.38
CA SER A 66 8.11 -2.23 -17.67
C SER A 66 7.65 -3.12 -18.84
N GLY A 67 7.34 -2.51 -19.99
CA GLY A 67 6.93 -3.22 -21.19
C GLY A 67 5.48 -3.70 -21.14
N ARG A 68 4.56 -2.88 -20.63
CA ARG A 68 3.11 -3.17 -20.52
C ARG A 68 2.38 -3.06 -21.86
N THR A 69 2.76 -2.07 -22.69
CA THR A 69 2.19 -1.87 -24.03
C THR A 69 2.99 -2.64 -25.08
N ALA A 70 2.40 -2.85 -26.26
CA ALA A 70 3.11 -3.49 -27.36
C ALA A 70 4.38 -2.73 -27.76
N GLU A 71 4.33 -1.40 -27.73
CA GLU A 71 5.47 -0.52 -28.00
C GLU A 71 6.54 -0.62 -26.91
N GLY A 72 6.12 -0.57 -25.64
CA GLY A 72 7.01 -0.73 -24.48
C GLY A 72 7.64 -2.12 -24.44
N ALA A 73 6.90 -3.16 -24.80
CA ALA A 73 7.39 -4.52 -24.90
C ALA A 73 8.45 -4.66 -26.02
N ARG A 74 8.25 -4.03 -27.18
CA ARG A 74 9.26 -3.98 -28.25
C ARG A 74 10.53 -3.24 -27.82
N ALA A 75 10.38 -2.10 -27.11
CA ALA A 75 11.52 -1.37 -26.60
C ALA A 75 12.30 -2.22 -25.57
N ALA A 76 11.62 -2.87 -24.63
CA ALA A 76 12.25 -3.74 -23.65
C ALA A 76 12.93 -4.97 -24.30
N SER A 77 12.33 -5.58 -25.31
CA SER A 77 12.89 -6.74 -26.00
C SER A 77 14.16 -6.42 -26.78
N SER A 78 14.30 -5.20 -27.30
CA SER A 78 15.51 -4.77 -28.01
C SER A 78 16.72 -4.68 -27.07
N HIS A 79 16.49 -4.45 -25.77
CA HIS A 79 17.56 -4.36 -24.77
C HIS A 79 17.90 -5.69 -24.11
N THR A 80 16.94 -6.60 -23.97
CA THR A 80 17.12 -7.80 -23.14
C THR A 80 16.97 -9.13 -23.91
N GLY A 81 16.50 -9.08 -25.17
CA GLY A 81 16.20 -10.29 -25.96
C GLY A 81 15.08 -11.17 -25.36
N ALA A 82 14.44 -10.73 -24.28
CA ALA A 82 13.39 -11.47 -23.61
C ALA A 82 12.06 -11.31 -24.36
N LEU A 83 11.34 -12.43 -24.57
CA LEU A 83 9.96 -12.41 -25.06
C LEU A 83 9.06 -11.66 -24.06
N ALA A 84 8.36 -10.64 -24.55
CA ALA A 84 7.39 -9.91 -23.73
C ALA A 84 6.21 -10.84 -23.40
N ALA A 85 6.00 -11.12 -22.13
CA ALA A 85 4.78 -11.77 -21.68
C ALA A 85 3.59 -10.80 -21.80
N ALA A 86 2.41 -11.34 -22.13
CA ALA A 86 1.18 -10.55 -22.11
C ALA A 86 0.95 -9.97 -20.71
N ASP A 87 0.57 -8.69 -20.63
CA ASP A 87 0.43 -7.97 -19.35
C ASP A 87 -0.54 -8.67 -18.39
N VAL A 88 -1.60 -9.27 -18.92
CA VAL A 88 -2.55 -10.10 -18.15
C VAL A 88 -1.88 -11.29 -17.45
N ALA A 89 -0.91 -11.94 -18.12
CA ALA A 89 -0.18 -13.04 -17.51
C ALA A 89 0.79 -12.54 -16.42
N VAL A 90 1.33 -11.35 -16.60
CA VAL A 90 2.16 -10.67 -15.59
C VAL A 90 1.33 -10.33 -14.36
N ASP A 91 0.13 -9.76 -14.52
CA ASP A 91 -0.79 -9.49 -13.43
C ASP A 91 -1.16 -10.75 -12.64
N ALA A 92 -1.53 -11.80 -13.35
CA ALA A 92 -1.85 -13.07 -12.74
C ALA A 92 -0.68 -13.65 -11.93
N LEU A 93 0.55 -13.55 -12.44
CA LEU A 93 1.75 -14.01 -11.76
C LEU A 93 2.02 -13.19 -10.49
N ILE A 94 1.95 -11.85 -10.58
CA ILE A 94 2.17 -10.94 -9.46
C ILE A 94 1.13 -11.19 -8.36
N ALA A 95 -0.16 -11.26 -8.73
CA ALA A 95 -1.26 -11.54 -7.80
C ALA A 95 -1.10 -12.92 -7.14
N GLN A 96 -0.78 -13.96 -7.93
CA GLN A 96 -0.56 -15.30 -7.43
C GLN A 96 0.66 -15.40 -6.50
N ALA A 97 1.67 -14.57 -6.73
CA ALA A 97 2.86 -14.50 -5.88
C ALA A 97 2.64 -13.69 -4.59
N GLY A 98 1.51 -12.99 -4.47
CA GLY A 98 1.21 -12.13 -3.32
C GLY A 98 2.05 -10.84 -3.31
N LEU A 99 2.42 -10.35 -4.48
CA LEU A 99 3.16 -9.10 -4.66
C LEU A 99 2.20 -7.93 -4.89
N ILE A 100 2.67 -6.73 -4.63
CA ILE A 100 1.94 -5.50 -4.88
C ILE A 100 2.47 -4.89 -6.18
N ARG A 101 1.64 -4.86 -7.22
CA ARG A 101 1.96 -4.16 -8.47
C ARG A 101 1.62 -2.69 -8.33
N VAL A 102 2.52 -1.85 -8.80
CA VAL A 102 2.31 -0.41 -8.96
C VAL A 102 2.67 -0.01 -10.39
N ASP A 103 2.10 1.10 -10.87
CA ASP A 103 2.19 1.47 -12.28
C ASP A 103 3.37 2.38 -12.58
N THR A 104 3.79 3.16 -11.60
CA THR A 104 4.86 4.16 -11.74
C THR A 104 5.94 3.99 -10.67
N VAL A 105 7.11 4.58 -10.93
CA VAL A 105 8.20 4.64 -9.94
C VAL A 105 7.82 5.55 -8.77
N GLU A 106 7.01 6.58 -9.01
CA GLU A 106 6.49 7.46 -7.96
C GLU A 106 5.60 6.68 -6.99
N GLU A 107 4.60 5.95 -7.50
CA GLU A 107 3.76 5.05 -6.69
C GLU A 107 4.58 3.99 -5.94
N LEU A 108 5.68 3.49 -6.56
CA LEU A 108 6.57 2.53 -5.92
C LEU A 108 7.17 3.11 -4.63
N PHE A 109 7.66 4.34 -4.68
CA PHE A 109 8.26 4.99 -3.51
C PHE A 109 7.23 5.45 -2.50
N ASP A 110 6.07 5.94 -2.92
CA ASP A 110 4.98 6.33 -2.02
C ASP A 110 4.47 5.13 -1.24
N MET A 111 4.21 4.02 -1.93
CA MET A 111 3.78 2.77 -1.31
C MET A 111 4.88 2.19 -0.40
N ALA A 112 6.15 2.27 -0.81
CA ALA A 112 7.27 1.82 0.02
C ALA A 112 7.38 2.65 1.31
N ALA A 113 7.23 3.97 1.22
CA ALA A 113 7.23 4.86 2.38
C ALA A 113 6.06 4.54 3.33
N PHE A 114 4.88 4.30 2.78
CA PHE A 114 3.71 3.88 3.55
C PHE A 114 3.97 2.56 4.29
N LEU A 115 4.34 1.51 3.58
CA LEU A 115 4.55 0.16 4.14
C LEU A 115 5.74 0.10 5.12
N ALA A 116 6.76 0.93 4.92
CA ALA A 116 7.90 0.99 5.83
C ALA A 116 7.60 1.70 7.15
N ASN A 117 6.59 2.57 7.20
CA ASN A 117 6.30 3.43 8.36
C ASN A 117 4.97 3.10 9.06
N GLN A 118 4.11 2.29 8.44
CA GLN A 118 2.82 1.91 9.01
C GLN A 118 2.82 0.44 9.43
N PRO A 119 2.17 0.09 10.55
CA PRO A 119 1.95 -1.30 10.91
C PRO A 119 0.96 -1.94 9.94
N VAL A 120 1.12 -3.22 9.66
CA VAL A 120 0.15 -3.99 8.85
C VAL A 120 -1.18 -4.06 9.61
N PRO A 121 -2.32 -3.65 9.02
CA PRO A 121 -3.63 -3.73 9.63
C PRO A 121 -3.99 -5.18 10.02
N LYS A 122 -4.63 -5.36 11.17
CA LYS A 122 -5.06 -6.68 11.65
C LYS A 122 -6.39 -7.15 11.07
N GLY A 123 -6.96 -6.40 10.14
CA GLY A 123 -8.24 -6.71 9.50
C GLY A 123 -8.68 -5.62 8.52
N SER A 124 -9.87 -5.81 7.97
CA SER A 124 -10.42 -4.94 6.92
C SER A 124 -11.41 -3.86 7.44
N ARG A 125 -11.59 -3.74 8.75
CA ARG A 125 -12.53 -2.79 9.34
C ARG A 125 -11.86 -1.43 9.48
N VAL A 126 -12.38 -0.44 8.76
CA VAL A 126 -11.77 0.89 8.68
C VAL A 126 -12.68 1.97 9.27
N ALA A 127 -12.06 2.92 9.97
CA ALA A 127 -12.67 4.21 10.26
C ALA A 127 -12.03 5.31 9.40
N ILE A 128 -12.80 6.34 9.11
CA ILE A 128 -12.38 7.51 8.34
C ILE A 128 -12.60 8.74 9.22
N LEU A 129 -11.58 9.55 9.41
CA LEU A 129 -11.59 10.82 10.13
C LEU A 129 -11.25 11.95 9.18
N THR A 130 -12.06 12.98 9.13
CA THR A 130 -11.85 14.12 8.22
C THR A 130 -12.40 15.42 8.77
N ASN A 131 -12.04 16.53 8.11
CA ASN A 131 -12.67 17.85 8.30
C ASN A 131 -13.47 18.28 7.04
N ALA A 132 -13.76 17.35 6.11
CA ALA A 132 -14.48 17.66 4.88
C ALA A 132 -15.27 16.44 4.38
N GLY A 133 -16.59 16.61 4.21
CA GLY A 133 -17.51 15.53 3.83
C GLY A 133 -17.25 14.95 2.44
N GLY A 134 -16.91 15.78 1.45
CA GLY A 134 -16.65 15.31 0.08
C GLY A 134 -15.56 14.26 -0.02
N PRO A 135 -14.35 14.53 0.46
CA PRO A 135 -13.28 13.53 0.53
C PRO A 135 -13.64 12.29 1.34
N ALA A 136 -14.45 12.42 2.40
CA ALA A 136 -14.91 11.28 3.18
C ALA A 136 -15.75 10.30 2.35
N ILE A 137 -16.66 10.81 1.52
CA ILE A 137 -17.51 9.99 0.64
C ILE A 137 -16.64 9.24 -0.36
N LEU A 138 -15.72 9.94 -1.04
CA LEU A 138 -14.80 9.32 -2.00
C LEU A 138 -13.93 8.23 -1.36
N ALA A 139 -13.45 8.47 -0.15
CA ALA A 139 -12.65 7.47 0.58
C ALA A 139 -13.49 6.27 1.01
N THR A 140 -14.77 6.48 1.36
CA THR A 140 -15.69 5.39 1.66
C THR A 140 -15.92 4.51 0.44
N ASP A 141 -16.25 5.13 -0.72
CA ASP A 141 -16.46 4.40 -1.97
C ASP A 141 -15.21 3.60 -2.37
N ALA A 142 -14.03 4.21 -2.26
CA ALA A 142 -12.77 3.54 -2.54
C ALA A 142 -12.48 2.39 -1.57
N ALA A 143 -12.72 2.58 -0.27
CA ALA A 143 -12.54 1.54 0.73
C ALA A 143 -13.40 0.31 0.44
N GLU A 144 -14.69 0.51 0.19
CA GLU A 144 -15.64 -0.57 -0.13
C GLU A 144 -15.26 -1.27 -1.46
N ALA A 145 -14.88 -0.51 -2.49
CA ALA A 145 -14.45 -1.07 -3.77
C ALA A 145 -13.24 -2.01 -3.66
N TRP A 146 -12.36 -1.75 -2.69
CA TRP A 146 -11.19 -2.57 -2.40
C TRP A 146 -11.42 -3.63 -1.30
N GLY A 147 -12.69 -3.83 -0.87
CA GLY A 147 -13.07 -4.86 0.09
C GLY A 147 -12.78 -4.51 1.54
N LEU A 148 -12.48 -3.26 1.85
CA LEU A 148 -12.48 -2.75 3.22
C LEU A 148 -13.93 -2.51 3.66
N LYS A 149 -14.17 -2.52 4.97
CA LYS A 149 -15.50 -2.28 5.55
C LYS A 149 -15.46 -1.02 6.39
N VAL A 150 -16.19 0.00 5.97
CA VAL A 150 -16.42 1.20 6.78
C VAL A 150 -17.45 0.84 7.85
N VAL A 151 -16.97 0.58 9.07
CA VAL A 151 -17.80 -0.03 10.14
C VAL A 151 -18.46 1.02 11.03
N ASP A 152 -19.59 0.66 11.64
CA ASP A 152 -20.17 1.46 12.70
C ASP A 152 -19.25 1.49 13.92
N LEU A 153 -19.06 2.68 14.48
CA LEU A 153 -18.26 2.88 15.68
C LEU A 153 -18.97 2.37 16.92
N HIS A 154 -18.21 2.00 17.92
CA HIS A 154 -18.75 1.66 19.22
C HIS A 154 -19.48 2.85 19.85
N GLU A 155 -20.59 2.61 20.56
CA GLU A 155 -21.44 3.67 21.15
C GLU A 155 -20.67 4.64 22.07
N ASP A 156 -19.72 4.13 22.85
CA ASP A 156 -18.86 4.96 23.68
C ASP A 156 -17.95 5.88 22.89
N THR A 157 -17.46 5.45 21.74
CA THR A 157 -16.64 6.27 20.83
C THR A 157 -17.48 7.41 20.29
N VAL A 158 -18.69 7.10 19.80
CA VAL A 158 -19.66 8.11 19.31
C VAL A 158 -20.01 9.12 20.41
N ARG A 159 -20.26 8.64 21.64
CA ARG A 159 -20.55 9.52 22.79
C ARG A 159 -19.40 10.48 23.07
N LYS A 160 -18.15 9.97 23.12
CA LYS A 160 -16.95 10.78 23.37
C LYS A 160 -16.70 11.82 22.28
N PHE A 161 -17.03 11.52 21.02
CA PHE A 161 -16.98 12.53 19.95
C PHE A 161 -17.95 13.67 20.19
N ARG A 162 -19.16 13.38 20.63
CA ARG A 162 -20.19 14.40 20.93
C ARG A 162 -19.81 15.33 22.10
N GLU A 163 -18.87 14.93 22.96
CA GLU A 163 -18.41 15.77 24.07
C GLU A 163 -17.56 16.97 23.63
N PHE A 164 -16.94 16.91 22.42
CA PHE A 164 -16.02 17.96 21.99
C PHE A 164 -16.24 18.45 20.57
N LEU A 165 -16.93 17.69 19.74
CA LEU A 165 -17.26 18.15 18.39
C LEU A 165 -18.53 19.01 18.41
N PRO A 166 -18.61 20.00 17.51
CA PRO A 166 -19.81 20.82 17.37
C PRO A 166 -21.00 19.99 16.87
N PRO A 167 -22.25 20.45 17.12
CA PRO A 167 -23.46 19.70 16.75
C PRO A 167 -23.58 19.38 15.25
N GLU A 168 -22.95 20.19 14.40
CA GLU A 168 -22.96 20.05 12.95
C GLU A 168 -22.03 18.94 12.46
N ALA A 169 -21.08 18.48 13.30
CA ALA A 169 -20.16 17.42 12.96
C ALA A 169 -20.86 16.05 12.90
N SER A 170 -20.43 15.20 11.97
CA SER A 170 -20.84 13.80 11.94
C SER A 170 -19.98 12.99 12.89
N THR A 171 -20.59 12.36 13.88
CA THR A 171 -19.93 11.43 14.81
C THR A 171 -20.10 9.97 14.41
N LYS A 172 -20.72 9.70 13.25
CA LYS A 172 -20.74 8.36 12.62
C LYS A 172 -19.54 8.21 11.72
N ASN A 173 -19.19 6.97 11.41
CA ASN A 173 -18.13 6.68 10.44
C ASN A 173 -18.67 6.84 9.00
N PRO A 174 -18.08 7.70 8.17
CA PRO A 174 -16.98 8.63 8.41
C PRO A 174 -17.27 9.70 9.48
N VAL A 175 -16.28 9.95 10.34
CA VAL A 175 -16.34 11.06 11.28
C VAL A 175 -15.91 12.34 10.56
N ASP A 176 -16.87 13.21 10.28
CA ASP A 176 -16.60 14.53 9.69
C ASP A 176 -16.64 15.58 10.79
N MET A 177 -15.47 16.07 11.16
CA MET A 177 -15.30 17.07 12.22
C MET A 177 -15.58 18.50 11.75
N ILE A 178 -15.96 18.67 10.49
CA ILE A 178 -16.15 19.94 9.77
C ILE A 178 -14.89 20.83 9.69
N ALA A 179 -14.95 21.88 8.86
CA ALA A 179 -13.80 22.72 8.53
C ALA A 179 -13.19 23.49 9.73
N SER A 180 -13.92 23.62 10.84
CA SER A 180 -13.40 24.27 12.05
C SER A 180 -12.49 23.36 12.91
N ALA A 181 -12.30 22.10 12.54
CA ALA A 181 -11.45 21.17 13.27
C ALA A 181 -9.99 21.62 13.27
N ASN A 182 -9.41 21.67 14.45
CA ASN A 182 -8.03 22.05 14.69
C ASN A 182 -7.14 20.80 14.97
N ALA A 183 -5.85 21.01 15.18
CA ALA A 183 -4.90 19.94 15.45
C ALA A 183 -5.28 19.09 16.70
N GLU A 184 -5.81 19.73 17.74
CA GLU A 184 -6.26 19.04 18.96
C GLU A 184 -7.46 18.13 18.68
N SER A 185 -8.40 18.58 17.85
CA SER A 185 -9.56 17.76 17.42
C SER A 185 -9.10 16.54 16.62
N PHE A 186 -8.13 16.69 15.72
CA PHE A 186 -7.53 15.57 14.97
C PHE A 186 -6.78 14.61 15.88
N GLU A 187 -5.97 15.10 16.83
CA GLU A 187 -5.27 14.27 17.78
C GLU A 187 -6.25 13.45 18.63
N ARG A 188 -7.26 14.10 19.20
CA ARG A 188 -8.26 13.45 20.05
C ARG A 188 -9.10 12.46 19.27
N GLY A 189 -9.57 12.84 18.07
CA GLY A 189 -10.33 11.96 17.19
C GLY A 189 -9.54 10.73 16.73
N THR A 190 -8.28 10.91 16.36
CA THR A 190 -7.37 9.82 15.98
C THR A 190 -7.21 8.82 17.14
N LYS A 191 -6.95 9.28 18.36
CA LYS A 191 -6.82 8.41 19.52
C LYS A 191 -8.10 7.62 19.79
N LEU A 192 -9.27 8.30 19.74
CA LEU A 192 -10.56 7.64 19.97
C LEU A 192 -10.86 6.54 18.96
N LEU A 193 -10.52 6.75 17.69
CA LEU A 193 -10.76 5.75 16.63
C LEU A 193 -9.75 4.61 16.66
N LEU A 194 -8.51 4.85 17.07
CA LEU A 194 -7.52 3.79 17.24
C LEU A 194 -7.84 2.89 18.44
N ASP A 195 -8.52 3.42 19.46
CA ASP A 195 -8.96 2.69 20.65
C ASP A 195 -10.33 2.01 20.47
N ASP A 196 -11.05 2.27 19.35
CA ASP A 196 -12.35 1.68 19.07
C ASP A 196 -12.23 0.18 18.76
N PRO A 197 -12.95 -0.71 19.48
CA PRO A 197 -12.84 -2.15 19.30
C PRO A 197 -13.33 -2.67 17.95
N HIS A 198 -14.13 -1.87 17.25
CA HIS A 198 -14.62 -2.22 15.91
C HIS A 198 -13.61 -1.88 14.80
N VAL A 199 -12.63 -1.02 15.08
CA VAL A 199 -11.68 -0.47 14.09
C VAL A 199 -10.38 -1.25 14.09
N THR A 200 -9.87 -1.58 12.90
CA THR A 200 -8.58 -2.25 12.71
C THR A 200 -7.59 -1.40 11.90
N ALA A 201 -8.11 -0.38 11.23
CA ALA A 201 -7.32 0.60 10.49
C ALA A 201 -8.03 1.95 10.47
N LEU A 202 -7.28 3.03 10.40
CA LEU A 202 -7.77 4.40 10.37
C LEU A 202 -7.23 5.13 9.14
N ILE A 203 -8.12 5.80 8.41
CA ILE A 203 -7.78 6.74 7.34
C ILE A 203 -8.03 8.14 7.86
N VAL A 204 -7.01 8.99 7.87
CA VAL A 204 -7.14 10.39 8.24
C VAL A 204 -6.99 11.26 7.00
N LEU A 205 -8.01 12.06 6.70
CA LEU A 205 -8.05 12.98 5.57
C LEU A 205 -8.07 14.41 6.10
N PHE A 206 -7.07 15.17 5.74
CA PHE A 206 -7.01 16.59 6.11
C PHE A 206 -7.11 17.46 4.85
N VAL A 207 -8.07 18.36 4.85
CA VAL A 207 -8.23 19.42 3.83
C VAL A 207 -7.84 20.74 4.48
N PRO A 208 -6.80 21.43 3.95
CA PRO A 208 -6.31 22.68 4.51
C PRO A 208 -7.29 23.85 4.33
#